data_a92df06be5b01690a1605d5993fd05d1
#
_entry.id   a92df06be5b01690a1605d5993fd05d1
#
_cell.length_a   1.000
_cell.length_b   1.000
_cell.length_c   1.000
_cell.angle_alpha   90.00
_cell.angle_beta   90.00
_cell.angle_gamma   90.00
#
_symmetry.space_group_name_H-M   'P 1'
#
loop_
_entity.id
_entity.type
_entity.pdbx_description
1 polymer ?
#
loop_
_entity_poly.entity_id
_entity_poly.type
_entity_poly.pdbx_seq_one_letter_code
_entity_poly.pdbx_strand_id
1 'polypeptide(L)'
;MQRCSSRPFDSRSHRRRYEDLGGGDFEATVEGSEIYTVHLHIKGDKVMEYDCDCPYDWGVVCKHVVAVLFYLQKDLLDLDNLTKVKASPRKKKESETLQMEQILKHLTHDELRAFVRDMCATDKGFRHLFVAKHMPNLYPESKELYVKQLEKLVKTYTGRHGFVEYREAGQLGSEVLGIIDDALAGLEKGKKRKALYVAEAVTEVMREVLDCSDDSNGTIGGCIAGGFELLETLVESDLDEALHDELFDWLMVGFEKGFLKGWDWHFDLIDIAIRMMKTEPEIERIKMNL
;
A
#
# COMPACT_ATOMS: atom_id res chain seq x y z
N MET A 1 -8.73 -7.46 19.62
CA MET A 1 -7.88 -6.52 20.37
C MET A 1 -6.75 -7.29 21.01
N GLN A 2 -5.68 -7.49 20.30
CA GLN A 2 -4.42 -7.87 20.93
C GLN A 2 -3.53 -6.64 20.82
N ARG A 3 -3.33 -6.01 21.97
CA ARG A 3 -2.46 -4.86 22.10
C ARG A 3 -1.05 -5.25 21.69
N CYS A 4 -0.49 -4.50 20.75
CA CYS A 4 0.95 -4.33 20.71
C CYS A 4 1.33 -3.75 22.09
N SER A 5 1.66 -4.59 23.07
CA SER A 5 2.09 -4.12 24.37
C SER A 5 3.52 -3.66 24.23
N SER A 6 3.70 -2.38 23.94
CA SER A 6 4.88 -1.64 24.34
C SER A 6 4.87 -1.55 25.89
N ARG A 7 5.10 -2.66 26.56
CA ARG A 7 5.47 -2.60 27.97
C ARG A 7 6.91 -2.07 28.04
N PRO A 8 7.15 -1.05 28.86
CA PRO A 8 8.52 -0.66 29.12
C PRO A 8 9.25 -1.87 29.70
N PHE A 9 10.43 -2.12 29.20
CA PHE A 9 11.32 -3.20 29.56
C PHE A 9 11.57 -3.17 31.07
N ASP A 10 10.88 -4.05 31.83
CA ASP A 10 11.19 -4.26 33.23
C ASP A 10 12.48 -5.08 33.32
N SER A 11 13.55 -4.42 33.74
CA SER A 11 14.88 -4.98 33.89
C SER A 11 15.02 -6.09 34.94
N ARG A 12 13.93 -6.60 35.50
CA ARG A 12 13.91 -7.55 36.63
C ARG A 12 13.32 -8.94 36.32
N SER A 13 12.83 -9.22 35.13
CA SER A 13 12.42 -10.58 34.74
C SER A 13 13.31 -11.13 33.63
N HIS A 14 14.40 -11.78 34.02
CA HIS A 14 15.32 -12.49 33.11
C HIS A 14 14.68 -13.77 32.55
N ARG A 15 13.62 -13.69 31.79
CA ARG A 15 13.30 -14.77 30.86
C ARG A 15 14.05 -14.49 29.57
N ARG A 16 15.21 -15.13 29.44
CA ARG A 16 15.99 -15.14 28.19
C ARG A 16 15.04 -15.65 27.10
N ARG A 17 14.82 -14.86 26.07
CA ARG A 17 14.07 -15.26 24.87
C ARG A 17 15.01 -15.87 23.81
N TYR A 18 16.21 -16.25 24.19
CA TYR A 18 17.15 -16.95 23.36
C TYR A 18 17.86 -18.02 24.17
N GLU A 19 18.24 -19.08 23.52
CA GLU A 19 19.09 -20.17 24.02
C GLU A 19 20.49 -20.04 23.44
N ASP A 20 21.50 -20.09 24.30
CA ASP A 20 22.90 -20.28 23.89
C ASP A 20 23.14 -21.79 23.79
N LEU A 21 23.31 -22.28 22.58
CA LEU A 21 23.52 -23.70 22.28
C LEU A 21 24.99 -24.13 22.45
N GLY A 22 25.87 -23.16 22.77
CA GLY A 22 27.31 -23.37 22.90
C GLY A 22 28.03 -23.24 21.56
N GLY A 23 29.36 -23.04 21.62
CA GLY A 23 30.17 -22.93 20.41
C GLY A 23 29.94 -21.65 19.56
N GLY A 24 29.12 -20.73 20.06
CA GLY A 24 28.74 -19.52 19.33
C GLY A 24 27.39 -19.62 18.61
N ASP A 25 26.68 -20.71 18.78
CA ASP A 25 25.35 -20.91 18.21
C ASP A 25 24.27 -20.42 19.16
N PHE A 26 23.34 -19.62 18.64
CA PHE A 26 22.22 -19.05 19.36
C PHE A 26 20.91 -19.35 18.63
N GLU A 27 19.89 -19.69 19.38
CA GLU A 27 18.51 -19.79 18.90
C GLU A 27 17.64 -18.79 19.65
N ALA A 28 16.81 -18.03 18.94
CA ALA A 28 15.93 -17.05 19.53
C ALA A 28 14.53 -17.13 18.90
N THR A 29 13.52 -16.95 19.73
CA THR A 29 12.12 -16.84 19.27
C THR A 29 11.68 -15.39 19.25
N VAL A 30 11.18 -14.94 18.11
CA VAL A 30 10.69 -13.58 17.88
C VAL A 30 9.19 -13.63 17.61
N GLU A 31 8.43 -12.93 18.42
CA GLU A 31 6.99 -12.79 18.29
C GLU A 31 6.67 -11.58 17.42
N GLY A 32 6.11 -11.79 16.22
CA GLY A 32 5.66 -10.78 15.26
C GLY A 32 4.19 -10.99 14.90
N SER A 33 3.85 -11.00 13.62
CA SER A 33 2.53 -11.46 13.13
C SER A 33 2.30 -12.94 13.45
N GLU A 34 3.38 -13.70 13.46
CA GLU A 34 3.48 -15.10 13.89
C GLU A 34 4.70 -15.25 14.79
N ILE A 35 4.97 -16.46 15.27
CA ILE A 35 6.17 -16.78 16.03
C ILE A 35 7.23 -17.27 15.05
N TYR A 36 8.39 -16.62 15.05
CA TYR A 36 9.51 -16.95 14.17
C TYR A 36 10.73 -17.36 14.97
N THR A 37 11.46 -18.34 14.44
CA THR A 37 12.72 -18.83 15.02
C THR A 37 13.89 -18.24 14.26
N VAL A 38 14.84 -17.67 14.98
CA VAL A 38 16.08 -17.10 14.45
C VAL A 38 17.27 -17.89 14.98
N HIS A 39 18.09 -18.37 14.09
CA HIS A 39 19.38 -19.01 14.41
C HIS A 39 20.52 -18.09 14.04
N LEU A 40 21.52 -17.97 14.92
CA LEU A 40 22.72 -17.17 14.71
C LEU A 40 23.93 -17.99 15.08
N HIS A 41 24.99 -17.91 14.25
CA HIS A 41 26.33 -18.36 14.61
C HIS A 41 27.25 -17.16 14.75
N ILE A 42 27.78 -16.94 15.97
CA ILE A 42 28.60 -15.79 16.33
C ILE A 42 29.98 -16.27 16.77
N LYS A 43 31.05 -15.70 16.21
CA LYS A 43 32.40 -16.00 16.58
C LYS A 43 33.15 -14.72 16.98
N GLY A 44 33.42 -14.59 18.29
CA GLY A 44 33.92 -13.32 18.85
C GLY A 44 32.86 -12.24 18.76
N ASP A 45 33.16 -11.14 18.08
CA ASP A 45 32.28 -10.00 17.83
C ASP A 45 31.57 -10.04 16.45
N LYS A 46 31.77 -11.14 15.70
CA LYS A 46 31.30 -11.25 14.30
C LYS A 46 30.18 -12.28 14.14
N VAL A 47 29.14 -11.92 13.43
CA VAL A 47 28.12 -12.84 12.93
C VAL A 47 28.72 -13.59 11.75
N MET A 48 28.77 -14.91 11.84
CA MET A 48 29.30 -15.80 10.80
C MET A 48 28.18 -16.33 9.91
N GLU A 49 27.06 -16.71 10.51
CA GLU A 49 25.87 -17.22 9.82
C GLU A 49 24.60 -16.77 10.56
N TYR A 50 23.53 -16.64 9.83
CA TYR A 50 22.20 -16.41 10.40
C TYR A 50 21.12 -17.06 9.54
N ASP A 51 20.03 -17.45 10.16
CA ASP A 51 18.82 -17.96 9.52
C ASP A 51 17.57 -17.50 10.28
N CYS A 52 16.44 -17.38 9.57
CA CYS A 52 15.13 -17.08 10.15
C CYS A 52 14.08 -17.76 9.30
N ASP A 53 13.10 -18.41 9.92
CA ASP A 53 12.01 -19.12 9.25
C ASP A 53 10.88 -18.21 8.72
N CYS A 54 11.04 -16.87 8.84
CA CYS A 54 10.05 -15.92 8.33
C CYS A 54 10.03 -15.86 6.78
N PRO A 55 8.88 -15.50 6.18
CA PRO A 55 8.72 -15.47 4.72
C PRO A 55 9.43 -14.28 4.03
N TYR A 56 10.19 -13.46 4.77
CA TYR A 56 10.85 -12.28 4.21
C TYR A 56 11.98 -12.66 3.26
N ASP A 57 11.88 -12.23 1.98
CA ASP A 57 12.86 -12.50 0.90
C ASP A 57 13.31 -11.25 0.12
N TRP A 58 12.91 -10.04 0.56
CA TRP A 58 13.15 -8.76 -0.12
C TRP A 58 14.53 -8.14 0.15
N GLY A 59 15.32 -8.72 1.02
CA GLY A 59 16.65 -8.20 1.36
C GLY A 59 17.55 -9.23 2.03
N VAL A 60 18.80 -8.80 2.30
CA VAL A 60 19.82 -9.69 2.86
C VAL A 60 19.45 -10.14 4.28
N VAL A 61 18.86 -9.26 5.10
CA VAL A 61 18.54 -9.50 6.52
C VAL A 61 17.09 -9.12 6.81
N CYS A 62 16.32 -10.01 7.45
CA CYS A 62 14.96 -9.72 7.88
C CYS A 62 14.95 -8.95 9.22
N LYS A 63 13.83 -8.28 9.50
CA LYS A 63 13.63 -7.54 10.76
C LYS A 63 13.79 -8.39 12.03
N HIS A 64 13.51 -9.68 11.97
CA HIS A 64 13.59 -10.59 13.11
C HIS A 64 15.06 -10.89 13.47
N VAL A 65 15.91 -11.15 12.47
CA VAL A 65 17.36 -11.29 12.68
C VAL A 65 17.95 -10.01 13.26
N VAL A 66 17.56 -8.85 12.70
CA VAL A 66 17.99 -7.55 13.21
C VAL A 66 17.55 -7.36 14.67
N ALA A 67 16.31 -7.71 15.03
CA ALA A 67 15.80 -7.59 16.40
C ALA A 67 16.61 -8.45 17.39
N VAL A 68 16.96 -9.72 17.01
CA VAL A 68 17.78 -10.60 17.85
C VAL A 68 19.20 -10.06 18.00
N LEU A 69 19.78 -9.56 16.91
CA LEU A 69 21.11 -8.95 16.94
C LEU A 69 21.14 -7.70 17.85
N PHE A 70 20.15 -6.81 17.76
CA PHE A 70 20.03 -5.69 18.69
C PHE A 70 19.87 -6.13 20.13
N TYR A 71 19.20 -7.24 20.38
CA TYR A 71 19.03 -7.77 21.73
C TYR A 71 20.34 -8.33 22.29
N LEU A 72 21.15 -8.97 21.45
CA LEU A 72 22.47 -9.52 21.83
C LEU A 72 23.57 -8.45 21.88
N GLN A 73 23.28 -7.24 21.34
CA GLN A 73 24.23 -6.21 20.95
C GLN A 73 24.87 -5.46 22.11
N LYS A 74 24.47 -5.69 23.36
CA LYS A 74 24.85 -4.70 24.37
C LYS A 74 26.37 -4.53 24.57
N ASP A 75 27.21 -5.44 24.04
CA ASP A 75 28.68 -5.22 24.16
C ASP A 75 29.56 -6.06 23.20
N LEU A 76 29.05 -6.77 22.18
CA LEU A 76 29.82 -7.87 21.57
C LEU A 76 29.84 -7.95 20.03
N LEU A 77 29.08 -7.14 19.26
CA LEU A 77 28.92 -7.39 17.82
C LEU A 77 29.36 -6.23 16.94
N ASP A 78 30.24 -6.52 15.97
CA ASP A 78 30.53 -5.65 14.82
C ASP A 78 29.46 -5.84 13.76
N LEU A 79 28.46 -4.93 13.71
CA LEU A 79 27.34 -4.98 12.76
C LEU A 79 27.76 -4.65 11.32
N ASP A 80 28.92 -4.03 11.10
CA ASP A 80 29.38 -3.64 9.76
C ASP A 80 29.72 -4.84 8.89
N ASN A 81 29.89 -6.03 9.49
CA ASN A 81 30.15 -7.25 8.74
C ASN A 81 28.90 -8.00 8.26
N LEU A 82 27.69 -7.65 8.73
CA LEU A 82 26.44 -8.35 8.41
C LEU A 82 26.18 -8.47 6.90
N THR A 83 26.47 -7.41 6.15
CA THR A 83 26.29 -7.40 4.69
C THR A 83 27.26 -8.31 3.94
N LYS A 84 28.31 -8.77 4.61
CA LYS A 84 29.35 -9.68 4.05
C LYS A 84 29.11 -11.15 4.41
N VAL A 85 28.21 -11.41 5.34
CA VAL A 85 27.86 -12.77 5.77
C VAL A 85 26.86 -13.36 4.77
N LYS A 86 27.19 -14.52 4.22
CA LYS A 86 26.22 -15.27 3.41
C LYS A 86 25.18 -15.86 4.34
N ALA A 87 23.91 -15.60 4.04
CA ALA A 87 22.82 -16.33 4.67
C ALA A 87 23.04 -17.83 4.48
N SER A 88 22.85 -18.61 5.52
CA SER A 88 22.90 -20.07 5.44
C SER A 88 21.93 -20.54 4.34
N PRO A 89 22.30 -21.51 3.47
CA PRO A 89 21.41 -21.94 2.40
C PRO A 89 20.15 -22.52 3.05
N ARG A 90 19.09 -21.73 3.06
CA ARG A 90 17.76 -22.18 3.46
C ARG A 90 17.48 -23.47 2.69
N LYS A 91 17.10 -24.55 3.36
CA LYS A 91 16.23 -25.54 2.72
C LYS A 91 15.03 -24.72 2.27
N LYS A 92 14.98 -24.40 0.97
CA LYS A 92 13.85 -23.65 0.39
C LYS A 92 12.58 -24.44 0.71
N LYS A 93 11.84 -24.05 1.77
CA LYS A 93 10.41 -24.12 1.67
C LYS A 93 10.11 -23.29 0.44
N GLU A 94 9.57 -23.90 -0.61
CA GLU A 94 9.08 -23.15 -1.76
C GLU A 94 8.23 -22.03 -1.20
N SER A 95 8.59 -20.78 -1.48
CA SER A 95 7.83 -19.64 -0.98
C SER A 95 6.40 -19.83 -1.48
N GLU A 96 5.41 -19.51 -0.68
CA GLU A 96 3.99 -19.59 -1.09
C GLU A 96 3.77 -18.88 -2.41
N THR A 97 4.51 -17.78 -2.65
CA THR A 97 4.52 -17.06 -3.93
C THR A 97 4.99 -17.94 -5.09
N LEU A 98 6.06 -18.73 -4.91
CA LEU A 98 6.55 -19.62 -5.96
C LEU A 98 5.57 -20.77 -6.22
N GLN A 99 4.94 -21.31 -5.17
CA GLN A 99 3.89 -22.33 -5.30
C GLN A 99 2.66 -21.77 -6.02
N MET A 100 2.24 -20.54 -5.67
CA MET A 100 1.15 -19.84 -6.34
C MET A 100 1.45 -19.66 -7.84
N GLU A 101 2.62 -19.17 -8.19
CA GLU A 101 3.04 -19.01 -9.59
C GLU A 101 3.06 -20.33 -10.36
N GLN A 102 3.49 -21.42 -9.74
CA GLN A 102 3.44 -22.75 -10.34
C GLN A 102 2.00 -23.21 -10.56
N ILE A 103 1.11 -23.03 -9.58
CA ILE A 103 -0.31 -23.35 -9.71
C ILE A 103 -0.93 -22.55 -10.85
N LEU A 104 -0.70 -21.22 -10.90
CA LEU A 104 -1.24 -20.36 -11.95
C LEU A 104 -0.79 -20.78 -13.36
N LYS A 105 0.43 -21.30 -13.53
CA LYS A 105 0.93 -21.82 -14.82
C LYS A 105 0.25 -23.13 -15.26
N HIS A 106 -0.28 -23.89 -14.33
CA HIS A 106 -0.92 -25.19 -14.63
C HIS A 106 -2.45 -25.10 -14.70
N LEU A 107 -3.06 -24.03 -14.15
CA LEU A 107 -4.50 -23.83 -14.23
C LEU A 107 -4.94 -23.50 -15.66
N THR A 108 -6.01 -24.16 -16.09
CA THR A 108 -6.71 -23.76 -17.31
C THR A 108 -7.49 -22.46 -17.10
N HIS A 109 -7.79 -21.77 -18.19
CA HIS A 109 -8.58 -20.54 -18.15
C HIS A 109 -9.98 -20.76 -17.54
N ASP A 110 -10.59 -21.91 -17.75
CA ASP A 110 -11.90 -22.23 -17.20
C ASP A 110 -11.85 -22.51 -15.70
N GLU A 111 -10.82 -23.20 -15.21
CA GLU A 111 -10.58 -23.40 -13.77
C GLU A 111 -10.32 -22.08 -13.07
N LEU A 112 -9.50 -21.20 -13.64
CA LEU A 112 -9.26 -19.87 -13.08
C LEU A 112 -10.55 -19.04 -13.03
N ARG A 113 -11.37 -19.07 -14.07
CA ARG A 113 -12.69 -18.39 -14.10
C ARG A 113 -13.66 -18.95 -13.07
N ALA A 114 -13.69 -20.28 -12.88
CA ALA A 114 -14.50 -20.90 -11.87
C ALA A 114 -14.07 -20.44 -10.47
N PHE A 115 -12.78 -20.49 -10.18
CA PHE A 115 -12.22 -20.03 -8.91
C PHE A 115 -12.56 -18.56 -8.62
N VAL A 116 -12.33 -17.65 -9.58
CA VAL A 116 -12.68 -16.22 -9.41
C VAL A 116 -14.18 -16.04 -9.17
N ARG A 117 -15.03 -16.81 -9.85
CA ARG A 117 -16.50 -16.75 -9.67
C ARG A 117 -16.89 -17.20 -8.25
N ASP A 118 -16.29 -18.27 -7.75
CA ASP A 118 -16.55 -18.79 -6.42
C ASP A 118 -16.07 -17.83 -5.33
N MET A 119 -14.90 -17.23 -5.51
CA MET A 119 -14.41 -16.17 -4.61
C MET A 119 -15.35 -14.97 -4.61
N CYS A 120 -15.80 -14.50 -5.78
CA CYS A 120 -16.78 -13.42 -5.87
C CYS A 120 -18.14 -13.77 -5.23
N ALA A 121 -18.53 -15.04 -5.18
CA ALA A 121 -19.77 -15.49 -4.56
C ALA A 121 -19.69 -15.50 -3.04
N THR A 122 -18.54 -15.89 -2.49
CA THR A 122 -18.33 -16.12 -1.05
C THR A 122 -17.77 -14.89 -0.33
N ASP A 123 -16.91 -14.10 -0.97
CA ASP A 123 -16.26 -12.93 -0.39
C ASP A 123 -16.77 -11.64 -1.05
N LYS A 124 -17.46 -10.80 -0.26
CA LYS A 124 -18.00 -9.51 -0.73
C LYS A 124 -16.89 -8.49 -1.03
N GLY A 125 -15.82 -8.45 -0.21
CA GLY A 125 -14.69 -7.56 -0.40
C GLY A 125 -13.99 -7.85 -1.71
N PHE A 126 -13.58 -9.12 -1.89
CA PHE A 126 -12.99 -9.58 -3.15
C PHE A 126 -13.88 -9.26 -4.37
N ARG A 127 -15.19 -9.52 -4.28
CA ARG A 127 -16.13 -9.18 -5.35
C ARG A 127 -16.15 -7.70 -5.67
N HIS A 128 -16.20 -6.82 -4.65
CA HIS A 128 -16.23 -5.38 -4.87
C HIS A 128 -14.92 -4.89 -5.49
N LEU A 129 -13.78 -5.36 -5.00
CA LEU A 129 -12.46 -5.06 -5.57
C LEU A 129 -12.35 -5.56 -7.02
N PHE A 130 -12.74 -6.80 -7.28
CA PHE A 130 -12.72 -7.38 -8.64
C PHE A 130 -13.57 -6.55 -9.61
N VAL A 131 -14.77 -6.16 -9.19
CA VAL A 131 -15.67 -5.32 -9.99
C VAL A 131 -15.06 -3.93 -10.18
N ALA A 132 -14.52 -3.29 -9.13
CA ALA A 132 -13.89 -1.98 -9.23
C ALA A 132 -12.74 -1.96 -10.26
N LYS A 133 -11.91 -3.00 -10.24
CA LYS A 133 -10.77 -3.12 -11.18
C LYS A 133 -11.16 -3.44 -12.63
N HIS A 134 -12.22 -4.22 -12.85
CA HIS A 134 -12.49 -4.81 -14.17
C HIS A 134 -13.77 -4.32 -14.86
N MET A 135 -14.75 -3.79 -14.11
CA MET A 135 -15.97 -3.27 -14.70
C MET A 135 -15.75 -2.13 -15.72
N PRO A 136 -14.82 -1.20 -15.49
CA PRO A 136 -14.54 -0.14 -16.47
C PRO A 136 -14.10 -0.64 -17.84
N ASN A 137 -13.62 -1.88 -17.95
CA ASN A 137 -13.27 -2.48 -19.26
C ASN A 137 -14.49 -2.93 -20.06
N LEU A 138 -15.70 -2.97 -19.47
CA LEU A 138 -16.92 -3.47 -20.08
C LEU A 138 -17.93 -2.35 -20.43
N TYR A 139 -17.80 -1.18 -19.83
CA TYR A 139 -18.72 -0.06 -19.97
C TYR A 139 -17.98 1.20 -20.42
N PRO A 140 -18.67 2.17 -21.02
CA PRO A 140 -18.08 3.49 -21.24
C PRO A 140 -17.49 4.03 -19.96
N GLU A 141 -16.25 4.46 -20.01
CA GLU A 141 -15.57 5.02 -18.85
C GLU A 141 -16.24 6.32 -18.44
N SER A 142 -16.55 6.46 -17.15
CA SER A 142 -16.98 7.71 -16.54
C SER A 142 -16.53 7.77 -15.09
N LYS A 143 -16.34 8.98 -14.55
CA LYS A 143 -15.97 9.20 -13.16
C LYS A 143 -16.98 8.54 -12.20
N GLU A 144 -18.28 8.71 -12.48
CA GLU A 144 -19.35 8.18 -11.63
C GLU A 144 -19.32 6.65 -11.51
N LEU A 145 -18.79 5.95 -12.52
CA LEU A 145 -18.61 4.51 -12.45
C LEU A 145 -17.56 4.15 -11.38
N TYR A 146 -16.43 4.85 -11.38
CA TYR A 146 -15.36 4.63 -10.40
C TYR A 146 -15.79 5.06 -9.00
N VAL A 147 -16.45 6.20 -8.84
CA VAL A 147 -17.00 6.66 -7.56
C VAL A 147 -17.94 5.60 -6.97
N LYS A 148 -18.92 5.10 -7.73
CA LYS A 148 -19.83 4.04 -7.26
C LYS A 148 -19.13 2.75 -6.86
N GLN A 149 -18.03 2.38 -7.53
CA GLN A 149 -17.27 1.18 -7.18
C GLN A 149 -16.46 1.39 -5.90
N LEU A 150 -15.81 2.55 -5.76
CA LEU A 150 -15.08 2.91 -4.55
C LEU A 150 -16.02 3.01 -3.34
N GLU A 151 -17.19 3.65 -3.47
CA GLU A 151 -18.20 3.71 -2.40
C GLU A 151 -18.65 2.31 -1.94
N LYS A 152 -18.81 1.35 -2.87
CA LYS A 152 -19.15 -0.03 -2.52
C LYS A 152 -18.00 -0.71 -1.78
N LEU A 153 -16.78 -0.45 -2.21
CA LEU A 153 -15.58 -0.96 -1.55
C LEU A 153 -15.49 -0.40 -0.12
N VAL A 154 -15.62 0.92 0.05
CA VAL A 154 -15.66 1.60 1.35
C VAL A 154 -16.70 0.98 2.28
N LYS A 155 -17.93 0.75 1.80
CA LYS A 155 -19.00 0.10 2.57
C LYS A 155 -18.64 -1.29 3.10
N THR A 156 -17.71 -1.99 2.47
CA THR A 156 -17.23 -3.31 2.92
C THR A 156 -16.40 -3.19 4.20
N TYR A 157 -15.67 -2.09 4.35
CA TYR A 157 -14.77 -1.81 5.47
C TYR A 157 -15.39 -0.89 6.52
N THR A 158 -16.54 -0.28 6.23
CA THR A 158 -17.24 0.61 7.15
C THR A 158 -17.98 -0.20 8.22
N GLY A 159 -17.70 0.07 9.49
CA GLY A 159 -18.40 -0.52 10.62
C GLY A 159 -19.85 -0.03 10.77
N ARG A 160 -20.59 -0.62 11.74
CA ARG A 160 -22.02 -0.34 11.97
C ARG A 160 -22.34 1.11 12.27
N HIS A 161 -21.35 1.88 12.74
CA HIS A 161 -21.52 3.29 13.11
C HIS A 161 -21.05 4.26 12.02
N GLY A 162 -20.78 3.76 10.80
CA GLY A 162 -20.30 4.59 9.69
C GLY A 162 -18.82 4.98 9.78
N PHE A 163 -18.05 4.31 10.66
CA PHE A 163 -16.64 4.59 10.89
C PHE A 163 -15.76 3.43 10.37
N VAL A 164 -14.61 3.75 9.81
CA VAL A 164 -13.60 2.79 9.34
C VAL A 164 -12.50 2.71 10.39
N GLU A 165 -12.41 1.59 11.08
CA GLU A 165 -11.43 1.38 12.14
C GLU A 165 -10.00 1.24 11.57
N TYR A 166 -8.99 1.39 12.39
CA TYR A 166 -7.57 1.39 12.03
C TYR A 166 -7.14 0.24 11.10
N ARG A 167 -7.56 -0.99 11.41
CA ARG A 167 -7.20 -2.17 10.61
C ARG A 167 -7.90 -2.16 9.26
N GLU A 168 -9.15 -1.84 9.26
CA GLU A 168 -10.00 -1.75 8.07
C GLU A 168 -9.55 -0.59 7.16
N ALA A 169 -9.13 0.53 7.75
CA ALA A 169 -8.55 1.66 7.01
C ALA A 169 -7.26 1.25 6.28
N GLY A 170 -6.38 0.50 6.94
CA GLY A 170 -5.17 -0.04 6.31
C GLY A 170 -5.47 -1.01 5.16
N GLN A 171 -6.48 -1.87 5.31
CA GLN A 171 -6.89 -2.81 4.26
C GLN A 171 -7.53 -2.09 3.07
N LEU A 172 -8.50 -1.20 3.35
CA LEU A 172 -9.16 -0.37 2.34
C LEU A 172 -8.14 0.44 1.54
N GLY A 173 -7.23 1.13 2.24
CA GLY A 173 -6.22 1.95 1.59
C GLY A 173 -5.29 1.14 0.70
N SER A 174 -4.87 -0.07 1.12
CA SER A 174 -4.05 -0.95 0.29
C SER A 174 -4.77 -1.38 -1.00
N GLU A 175 -6.07 -1.64 -0.94
CA GLU A 175 -6.86 -2.00 -2.12
C GLU A 175 -7.04 -0.81 -3.07
N VAL A 176 -7.27 0.40 -2.53
CA VAL A 176 -7.38 1.63 -3.32
C VAL A 176 -6.06 2.00 -3.99
N LEU A 177 -4.93 1.89 -3.26
CA LEU A 177 -3.60 2.08 -3.85
C LEU A 177 -3.36 1.11 -5.01
N GLY A 178 -3.77 -0.15 -4.90
CA GLY A 178 -3.70 -1.10 -6.01
C GLY A 178 -4.58 -0.72 -7.22
N ILE A 179 -5.66 0.06 -7.04
CA ILE A 179 -6.46 0.61 -8.15
C ILE A 179 -5.71 1.77 -8.82
N ILE A 180 -5.03 2.61 -8.03
CA ILE A 180 -4.18 3.71 -8.52
C ILE A 180 -3.02 3.15 -9.33
N ASP A 181 -2.31 2.13 -8.82
CA ASP A 181 -1.21 1.46 -9.53
C ASP A 181 -1.66 0.90 -10.89
N ASP A 182 -2.84 0.26 -10.94
CA ASP A 182 -3.43 -0.24 -12.17
C ASP A 182 -3.78 0.90 -13.17
N ALA A 183 -4.17 2.09 -12.66
CA ALA A 183 -4.44 3.26 -13.48
C ALA A 183 -3.15 3.88 -14.02
N LEU A 184 -2.11 3.96 -13.19
CA LEU A 184 -0.78 4.44 -13.56
C LEU A 184 -0.16 3.56 -14.65
N ALA A 185 -0.18 2.22 -14.47
CA ALA A 185 0.25 1.28 -15.49
C ALA A 185 -0.61 1.34 -16.78
N GLY A 186 -1.87 1.76 -16.64
CA GLY A 186 -2.76 2.05 -17.77
C GLY A 186 -2.37 3.32 -18.52
N LEU A 187 -1.95 4.35 -17.81
CA LEU A 187 -1.50 5.64 -18.37
C LEU A 187 -0.27 5.43 -19.28
N GLU A 188 0.70 4.63 -18.87
CA GLU A 188 1.84 4.22 -19.69
C GLU A 188 1.42 3.56 -21.03
N LYS A 189 0.25 2.92 -21.04
CA LYS A 189 -0.36 2.29 -22.24
C LYS A 189 -1.33 3.20 -22.98
N GLY A 190 -1.34 4.50 -22.66
CA GLY A 190 -2.17 5.51 -23.30
C GLY A 190 -3.63 5.58 -22.82
N LYS A 191 -4.00 4.90 -21.70
CA LYS A 191 -5.36 4.95 -21.14
C LYS A 191 -5.56 6.20 -20.26
N LYS A 192 -5.37 7.39 -20.82
CA LYS A 192 -5.35 8.67 -20.12
C LYS A 192 -6.68 9.00 -19.43
N ARG A 193 -7.81 8.76 -20.12
CA ARG A 193 -9.16 9.01 -19.58
C ARG A 193 -9.46 8.15 -18.37
N LYS A 194 -9.02 6.89 -18.37
CA LYS A 194 -9.10 6.01 -17.19
C LYS A 194 -8.32 6.59 -16.01
N ALA A 195 -7.10 7.05 -16.26
CA ALA A 195 -6.25 7.62 -15.22
C ALA A 195 -6.91 8.85 -14.59
N LEU A 196 -7.47 9.77 -15.40
CA LEU A 196 -8.21 10.93 -14.93
C LEU A 196 -9.36 10.53 -14.01
N TYR A 197 -10.27 9.67 -14.48
CA TYR A 197 -11.46 9.31 -13.71
C TYR A 197 -11.15 8.52 -12.43
N VAL A 198 -10.10 7.72 -12.43
CA VAL A 198 -9.64 7.04 -11.21
C VAL A 198 -9.09 8.06 -10.21
N ALA A 199 -8.24 9.00 -10.66
CA ALA A 199 -7.65 10.02 -9.79
C ALA A 199 -8.73 10.90 -9.14
N GLU A 200 -9.68 11.40 -9.94
CA GLU A 200 -10.81 12.20 -9.46
C GLU A 200 -11.66 11.42 -8.44
N ALA A 201 -12.06 10.20 -8.80
CA ALA A 201 -12.92 9.38 -7.95
C ALA A 201 -12.23 8.99 -6.64
N VAL A 202 -10.95 8.64 -6.67
CA VAL A 202 -10.17 8.31 -5.47
C VAL A 202 -10.06 9.54 -4.57
N THR A 203 -9.70 10.70 -5.13
CA THR A 203 -9.56 11.93 -4.35
C THR A 203 -10.89 12.32 -3.68
N GLU A 204 -11.98 12.27 -4.42
CA GLU A 204 -13.32 12.62 -3.89
C GLU A 204 -13.76 11.64 -2.80
N VAL A 205 -13.73 10.33 -3.07
CA VAL A 205 -14.25 9.33 -2.14
C VAL A 205 -13.34 9.17 -0.91
N MET A 206 -12.02 9.14 -1.09
CA MET A 206 -11.11 8.98 0.05
C MET A 206 -11.07 10.21 0.94
N ARG A 207 -11.33 11.41 0.40
CA ARG A 207 -11.50 12.63 1.19
C ARG A 207 -12.68 12.50 2.20
N GLU A 208 -13.80 11.94 1.76
CA GLU A 208 -14.93 11.70 2.66
C GLU A 208 -14.61 10.61 3.70
N VAL A 209 -13.91 9.57 3.29
CA VAL A 209 -13.48 8.48 4.20
C VAL A 209 -12.52 8.99 5.27
N LEU A 210 -11.62 9.91 4.93
CA LEU A 210 -10.65 10.47 5.86
C LEU A 210 -11.32 11.10 7.09
N ASP A 211 -12.46 11.75 6.91
CA ASP A 211 -13.23 12.38 8.01
C ASP A 211 -13.92 11.36 8.93
N CYS A 212 -14.08 10.11 8.48
CA CYS A 212 -14.81 9.08 9.23
C CYS A 212 -13.98 7.77 9.36
N SER A 213 -12.65 7.90 9.46
CA SER A 213 -11.74 6.75 9.63
C SER A 213 -10.67 7.01 10.69
N ASP A 214 -10.11 5.93 11.24
CA ASP A 214 -8.86 5.96 11.99
C ASP A 214 -7.69 5.80 11.00
N ASP A 215 -7.22 6.93 10.49
CA ASP A 215 -6.07 6.98 9.57
C ASP A 215 -4.74 7.25 10.28
N SER A 216 -4.57 6.76 11.51
CA SER A 216 -3.33 6.96 12.29
C SER A 216 -2.08 6.39 11.60
N ASN A 217 -2.24 5.52 10.62
CA ASN A 217 -1.15 5.01 9.78
C ASN A 217 -0.95 5.79 8.47
N GLY A 218 -1.80 6.78 8.17
CA GLY A 218 -1.71 7.63 6.99
C GLY A 218 -2.07 6.93 5.66
N THR A 219 -2.72 5.77 5.69
CA THR A 219 -2.99 5.00 4.47
C THR A 219 -4.10 5.62 3.63
N ILE A 220 -5.15 6.16 4.26
CA ILE A 220 -6.25 6.85 3.56
C ILE A 220 -5.74 8.18 2.96
N GLY A 221 -4.99 8.97 3.75
CA GLY A 221 -4.29 10.16 3.24
C GLY A 221 -3.34 9.82 2.09
N GLY A 222 -2.64 8.69 2.18
CA GLY A 222 -1.80 8.15 1.11
C GLY A 222 -2.54 7.85 -0.19
N CYS A 223 -3.82 7.42 -0.12
CA CYS A 223 -4.64 7.24 -1.31
C CYS A 223 -4.96 8.58 -1.99
N ILE A 224 -5.25 9.63 -1.21
CA ILE A 224 -5.49 10.97 -1.76
C ILE A 224 -4.21 11.49 -2.44
N ALA A 225 -3.06 11.37 -1.76
CA ALA A 225 -1.76 11.75 -2.33
C ALA A 225 -1.46 10.99 -3.62
N GLY A 226 -1.73 9.67 -3.66
CA GLY A 226 -1.57 8.85 -4.87
C GLY A 226 -2.52 9.27 -6.01
N GLY A 227 -3.72 9.74 -5.69
CA GLY A 227 -4.63 10.36 -6.66
C GLY A 227 -4.00 11.62 -7.30
N PHE A 228 -3.40 12.49 -6.48
CA PHE A 228 -2.67 13.67 -6.97
C PHE A 228 -1.45 13.31 -7.80
N GLU A 229 -0.65 12.34 -7.39
CA GLU A 229 0.51 11.85 -8.16
C GLU A 229 0.08 11.36 -9.55
N LEU A 230 -1.07 10.67 -9.63
CA LEU A 230 -1.63 10.23 -10.89
C LEU A 230 -2.08 11.41 -11.77
N LEU A 231 -2.67 12.48 -11.19
CA LEU A 231 -3.01 13.73 -11.90
C LEU A 231 -1.77 14.45 -12.41
N GLU A 232 -0.72 14.55 -11.60
CA GLU A 232 0.55 15.16 -11.99
C GLU A 232 1.19 14.42 -13.17
N THR A 233 1.26 13.08 -13.08
CA THR A 233 1.77 12.24 -14.18
C THR A 233 0.92 12.39 -15.45
N LEU A 234 -0.40 12.55 -15.28
CA LEU A 234 -1.31 12.77 -16.40
C LEU A 234 -1.03 14.13 -17.09
N VAL A 235 -0.82 15.19 -16.34
CA VAL A 235 -0.50 16.54 -16.86
C VAL A 235 0.83 16.55 -17.61
N GLU A 236 1.82 15.76 -17.19
CA GLU A 236 3.10 15.61 -17.90
C GLU A 236 2.94 14.85 -19.22
N SER A 237 1.82 14.16 -19.43
CA SER A 237 1.53 13.47 -20.68
C SER A 237 0.91 14.43 -21.71
N ASP A 238 1.00 14.06 -23.01
CA ASP A 238 0.36 14.86 -24.09
C ASP A 238 -1.16 14.68 -24.06
N LEU A 239 -1.91 15.60 -23.46
CA LEU A 239 -3.37 15.58 -23.34
C LEU A 239 -4.02 16.14 -24.61
N ASP A 240 -5.06 15.46 -25.12
CA ASP A 240 -5.98 16.06 -26.09
C ASP A 240 -6.77 17.21 -25.43
N GLU A 241 -7.33 18.10 -26.26
CA GLU A 241 -8.03 19.31 -25.82
C GLU A 241 -9.20 18.97 -24.89
N ALA A 242 -9.99 17.96 -25.21
CA ALA A 242 -11.14 17.57 -24.42
C ALA A 242 -10.78 17.06 -23.02
N LEU A 243 -9.71 16.26 -22.93
CA LEU A 243 -9.21 15.74 -21.64
C LEU A 243 -8.52 16.82 -20.81
N HIS A 244 -7.83 17.74 -21.49
CA HIS A 244 -7.24 18.93 -20.86
C HIS A 244 -8.32 19.80 -20.22
N ASP A 245 -9.37 20.13 -20.96
CA ASP A 245 -10.46 20.99 -20.47
C ASP A 245 -11.21 20.32 -19.30
N GLU A 246 -11.48 19.01 -19.40
CA GLU A 246 -12.12 18.23 -18.35
C GLU A 246 -11.30 18.24 -17.05
N LEU A 247 -10.00 18.00 -17.14
CA LEU A 247 -9.10 18.03 -15.98
C LEU A 247 -8.98 19.43 -15.38
N PHE A 248 -8.75 20.45 -16.24
CA PHE A 248 -8.62 21.83 -15.79
C PHE A 248 -9.89 22.30 -15.08
N ASP A 249 -11.07 22.00 -15.64
CA ASP A 249 -12.33 22.36 -15.01
C ASP A 249 -12.54 21.66 -13.66
N TRP A 250 -12.20 20.37 -13.56
CA TRP A 250 -12.30 19.64 -12.30
C TRP A 250 -11.37 20.23 -11.21
N LEU A 251 -10.13 20.56 -11.54
CA LEU A 251 -9.17 21.18 -10.62
C LEU A 251 -9.70 22.54 -10.12
N MET A 252 -10.14 23.40 -11.04
CA MET A 252 -10.63 24.72 -10.70
C MET A 252 -11.93 24.68 -9.90
N VAL A 253 -12.89 23.84 -10.28
CA VAL A 253 -14.12 23.62 -9.51
C VAL A 253 -13.84 23.08 -8.11
N GLY A 254 -12.90 22.16 -7.99
CA GLY A 254 -12.44 21.62 -6.70
C GLY A 254 -11.84 22.72 -5.80
N PHE A 255 -10.99 23.58 -6.36
CA PHE A 255 -10.40 24.71 -5.65
C PHE A 255 -11.47 25.75 -5.24
N GLU A 256 -12.30 26.19 -6.18
CA GLU A 256 -13.35 27.18 -5.99
C GLU A 256 -14.39 26.74 -4.92
N LYS A 257 -14.80 25.48 -4.95
CA LYS A 257 -15.71 24.89 -3.95
C LYS A 257 -15.04 24.57 -2.62
N GLY A 258 -13.72 24.50 -2.59
CA GLY A 258 -12.94 24.24 -1.38
C GLY A 258 -13.15 22.86 -0.77
N PHE A 259 -13.38 21.82 -1.61
CA PHE A 259 -13.66 20.48 -1.08
C PHE A 259 -12.48 19.84 -0.33
N LEU A 260 -11.25 20.31 -0.57
CA LEU A 260 -10.04 19.95 0.19
C LEU A 260 -9.59 21.06 1.15
N LYS A 261 -10.41 22.06 1.41
CA LYS A 261 -10.07 23.18 2.28
C LYS A 261 -9.73 22.68 3.69
N GLY A 262 -8.58 23.14 4.20
CA GLY A 262 -8.04 22.68 5.49
C GLY A 262 -6.94 21.60 5.36
N TRP A 263 -6.67 21.15 4.14
CA TRP A 263 -5.58 20.24 3.80
C TRP A 263 -4.65 20.88 2.76
N ASP A 264 -3.40 20.50 2.74
CA ASP A 264 -2.40 21.03 1.77
C ASP A 264 -2.81 20.71 0.33
N TRP A 265 -3.49 19.58 0.10
CA TRP A 265 -4.04 19.20 -1.22
C TRP A 265 -4.96 20.26 -1.85
N HIS A 266 -5.52 21.17 -1.04
CA HIS A 266 -6.29 22.29 -1.59
C HIS A 266 -5.42 23.19 -2.48
N PHE A 267 -4.17 23.39 -2.10
CA PHE A 267 -3.21 24.17 -2.88
C PHE A 267 -2.65 23.37 -4.06
N ASP A 268 -2.54 22.03 -3.92
CA ASP A 268 -2.10 21.18 -5.03
C ASP A 268 -3.06 21.26 -6.23
N LEU A 269 -4.38 21.43 -6.00
CA LEU A 269 -5.36 21.64 -7.07
C LEU A 269 -4.99 22.84 -7.94
N ILE A 270 -4.71 24.00 -7.31
CA ILE A 270 -4.39 25.24 -8.07
C ILE A 270 -2.98 25.15 -8.67
N ASP A 271 -2.04 24.51 -8.00
CA ASP A 271 -0.67 24.35 -8.52
C ASP A 271 -0.65 23.49 -9.78
N ILE A 272 -1.44 22.40 -9.82
CA ILE A 272 -1.60 21.58 -11.01
C ILE A 272 -2.28 22.38 -12.12
N ALA A 273 -3.33 23.14 -11.81
CA ALA A 273 -4.03 23.98 -12.78
C ALA A 273 -3.08 25.05 -13.39
N ILE A 274 -2.21 25.67 -12.58
CA ILE A 274 -1.20 26.62 -13.04
C ILE A 274 -0.21 25.96 -14.01
N ARG A 275 0.23 24.74 -13.72
CA ARG A 275 1.18 24.02 -14.57
C ARG A 275 0.61 23.62 -15.93
N MET A 276 -0.70 23.42 -16.00
CA MET A 276 -1.35 22.96 -17.23
C MET A 276 -2.06 24.05 -18.03
N MET A 277 -2.25 25.27 -17.49
CA MET A 277 -2.96 26.35 -18.19
C MET A 277 -2.31 26.69 -19.55
N LYS A 278 -3.16 26.89 -20.57
CA LYS A 278 -2.73 27.16 -21.96
C LYS A 278 -3.39 28.40 -22.55
N THR A 279 -4.60 28.72 -22.13
CA THR A 279 -5.44 29.74 -22.76
C THR A 279 -5.63 30.97 -21.87
N GLU A 280 -5.92 32.13 -22.48
CA GLU A 280 -6.18 33.36 -21.73
C GLU A 280 -7.38 33.24 -20.77
N PRO A 281 -8.50 32.58 -21.12
CA PRO A 281 -9.59 32.34 -20.17
C PRO A 281 -9.18 31.53 -18.94
N GLU A 282 -8.33 30.53 -19.10
CA GLU A 282 -7.81 29.73 -17.97
C GLU A 282 -6.93 30.58 -17.05
N ILE A 283 -6.04 31.41 -17.63
CA ILE A 283 -5.19 32.35 -16.89
C ILE A 283 -6.04 33.32 -16.08
N GLU A 284 -7.08 33.89 -16.69
CA GLU A 284 -8.00 34.83 -16.00
C GLU A 284 -8.79 34.12 -14.88
N ARG A 285 -9.25 32.88 -15.11
CA ARG A 285 -9.94 32.10 -14.08
C ARG A 285 -9.05 31.83 -12.86
N ILE A 286 -7.78 31.48 -13.06
CA ILE A 286 -6.80 31.31 -11.99
C ILE A 286 -6.58 32.63 -11.24
N LYS A 287 -6.33 33.75 -11.95
CA LYS A 287 -6.14 35.05 -11.32
C LYS A 287 -7.31 35.53 -10.46
N MET A 288 -8.55 35.17 -10.83
CA MET A 288 -9.73 35.53 -10.04
C MET A 288 -9.85 34.74 -8.74
N ASN A 289 -9.13 33.65 -8.61
CA ASN A 289 -9.19 32.72 -7.46
C ASN A 289 -7.97 32.78 -6.54
N LEU A 290 -6.91 33.47 -6.93
CA LEU A 290 -5.72 33.74 -6.12
C LEU A 290 -5.83 35.11 -5.43
#